data_614181fcf5cf3b487939031086f47073
#
_entry.id   614181fcf5cf3b487939031086f47073
#
_cell.length_a   1.000
_cell.length_b   1.000
_cell.length_c   1.000
_cell.angle_alpha   90.00
_cell.angle_beta   90.00
_cell.angle_gamma   90.00
#
_symmetry.space_group_name_H-M   'P 1'
#
loop_
_entity.id
_entity.type
_entity.pdbx_description
1 polymer ?
#
loop_
_entity_poly.entity_id
_entity_poly.type
_entity_poly.pdbx_seq_one_letter_code
_entity_poly.pdbx_strand_id
1 'polypeptide(L)' 'MEFSALQIATFLSGTVEGDPEVKVYNVAKIEEGAPGMLSFLANPKYSQYLYTTKSSIVLINNDFELQDKVSATLI' A
#
# COMPACT_ATOMS: atom_id res chain seq x y z
N MET A 1 0.17 -4.89 17.07
CA MET A 1 1.47 -4.27 16.77
C MET A 1 1.32 -3.38 15.55
N GLU A 2 1.85 -2.18 15.61
CA GLU A 2 1.72 -1.21 14.52
C GLU A 2 3.06 -0.97 13.84
N PHE A 3 3.03 -0.74 12.53
CA PHE A 3 4.21 -0.36 11.76
C PHE A 3 3.86 0.86 10.91
N SER A 4 4.79 1.82 10.86
CA SER A 4 4.63 2.97 9.95
C SER A 4 5.08 2.60 8.55
N ALA A 5 4.64 3.40 7.56
CA ALA A 5 5.06 3.20 6.17
C ALA A 5 6.58 3.29 6.05
N LEU A 6 7.21 4.23 6.77
CA LEU A 6 8.66 4.38 6.75
C LEU A 6 9.37 3.13 7.29
N GLN A 7 8.84 2.55 8.38
CA GLN A 7 9.42 1.32 8.94
C GLN A 7 9.34 0.16 7.93
N ILE A 8 8.19 0.02 7.29
CA ILE A 8 7.98 -1.04 6.31
C ILE A 8 8.89 -0.84 5.09
N ALA A 9 8.96 0.38 4.57
CA ALA A 9 9.81 0.69 3.43
C ALA A 9 11.29 0.43 3.76
N THR A 10 11.74 0.83 4.93
CA THR A 10 13.12 0.59 5.36
C THR A 10 13.42 -0.89 5.43
N PHE A 11 12.50 -1.67 6.00
CA PHE A 11 12.66 -3.11 6.10
C PHE A 11 12.76 -3.79 4.74
N LEU A 12 11.99 -3.31 3.75
CA LEU A 12 11.94 -3.89 2.40
C LEU A 12 12.90 -3.23 1.42
N SER A 13 13.67 -2.23 1.87
CA SER A 13 14.54 -1.43 1.01
C SER A 13 13.74 -0.73 -0.10
N GLY A 14 12.51 -0.33 0.22
CA GLY A 14 11.61 0.33 -0.71
C GLY A 14 11.57 1.84 -0.50
N THR A 15 10.70 2.49 -1.27
CA THR A 15 10.49 3.93 -1.23
C THR A 15 9.04 4.22 -0.89
N VAL A 16 8.79 5.21 -0.02
CA VAL A 16 7.45 5.62 0.35
C VAL A 16 6.96 6.70 -0.60
N GLU A 17 5.77 6.51 -1.17
CA GLU A 17 5.06 7.54 -1.89
C GLU A 17 3.76 7.85 -1.14
N GLY A 18 3.72 8.99 -0.49
CA GLY A 18 2.61 9.42 0.34
C GLY A 18 3.08 9.76 1.73
N ASP A 19 2.32 9.38 2.75
CA ASP A 19 2.61 9.71 4.14
C ASP A 19 3.52 8.65 4.78
N PRO A 20 4.78 8.99 5.10
CA PRO A 20 5.69 8.01 5.73
C PRO A 20 5.30 7.66 7.16
N GLU A 21 4.44 8.46 7.79
CA GLU A 21 4.05 8.27 9.18
C GLU A 21 2.75 7.50 9.35
N VAL A 22 2.05 7.18 8.27
CA VAL A 22 0.83 6.39 8.35
C VAL A 22 1.15 5.00 8.91
N LYS A 23 0.27 4.51 9.79
CA LYS A 23 0.51 3.25 10.48
C LYS A 23 -0.52 2.20 10.12
N VAL A 24 -0.08 0.96 10.10
CA VAL A 24 -0.95 -0.19 9.86
C VAL A 24 -0.72 -1.22 10.96
N TYR A 25 -1.75 -1.98 11.26
CA TYR A 25 -1.70 -3.00 12.32
C TYR A 25 -2.19 -4.37 11.84
N ASN A 26 -2.65 -4.46 10.62
CA ASN A 26 -3.18 -5.71 10.09
C ASN A 26 -2.96 -5.76 8.57
N VAL A 27 -3.23 -6.91 7.98
CA VAL A 27 -3.06 -7.16 6.55
C VAL A 27 -4.41 -7.58 5.97
N ALA A 28 -4.71 -7.10 4.76
CA ALA A 28 -5.94 -7.46 4.06
C ALA A 28 -5.68 -7.56 2.57
N LYS A 29 -6.55 -8.28 1.87
CA LYS A 29 -6.54 -8.28 0.41
C LYS A 29 -6.87 -6.89 -0.10
N ILE A 30 -6.31 -6.52 -1.25
CA ILE A 30 -6.49 -5.17 -1.79
C ILE A 30 -7.97 -4.83 -2.02
N GLU A 31 -8.77 -5.81 -2.41
CA GLU A 31 -10.21 -5.61 -2.63
C GLU A 31 -11.01 -5.54 -1.32
N GLU A 32 -10.41 -5.94 -0.21
CA GLU A 32 -11.04 -5.96 1.10
C GLU A 32 -10.39 -4.99 2.07
N GLY A 33 -9.54 -4.08 1.57
CA GLY A 33 -8.79 -3.17 2.41
C GLY A 33 -9.66 -2.19 3.18
N ALA A 34 -9.13 -1.76 4.32
CA ALA A 34 -9.76 -0.77 5.20
C ALA A 34 -8.68 0.08 5.85
N PRO A 35 -9.04 1.24 6.44
CA PRO A 35 -8.06 2.07 7.17
C PRO A 35 -7.34 1.25 8.24
N GLY A 36 -6.04 1.43 8.33
CA GLY A 36 -5.19 0.67 9.25
C GLY A 36 -4.69 -0.65 8.71
N MET A 37 -5.03 -0.99 7.46
CA MET A 37 -4.61 -2.23 6.83
C MET A 37 -3.47 -2.02 5.85
N LEU A 38 -2.63 -3.05 5.74
CA LEU A 38 -1.59 -3.16 4.72
C LEU A 38 -2.07 -4.13 3.65
N SER A 39 -2.05 -3.70 2.42
CA SER A 39 -2.36 -4.58 1.29
C SER A 39 -1.16 -4.63 0.33
N PHE A 40 -1.18 -5.57 -0.59
CA PHE A 40 -0.13 -5.67 -1.61
C PHE A 40 -0.76 -5.98 -2.95
N LEU A 41 -0.11 -5.48 -4.00
CA LEU A 41 -0.54 -5.70 -5.39
C LEU A 41 0.52 -6.55 -6.09
N ALA A 42 0.33 -7.86 -6.04
CA ALA A 42 1.25 -8.81 -6.67
C ALA A 42 0.78 -9.25 -8.05
N ASN A 43 -0.54 -9.28 -8.26
CA ASN A 43 -1.13 -9.75 -9.51
C ASN A 43 -1.73 -8.58 -10.28
N PRO A 44 -1.24 -8.29 -11.52
CA PRO A 44 -1.78 -7.20 -12.33
C PRO A 44 -3.29 -7.26 -12.58
N LYS A 45 -3.87 -8.45 -12.47
CA LYS A 45 -5.31 -8.65 -12.60
C LYS A 45 -6.10 -7.82 -11.59
N TYR A 46 -5.51 -7.51 -10.44
CA TYR A 46 -6.17 -6.74 -9.39
C TYR A 46 -5.74 -5.28 -9.35
N SER A 47 -5.04 -4.80 -10.38
CA SER A 47 -4.53 -3.42 -10.39
C SER A 47 -5.64 -2.38 -10.27
N GLN A 48 -6.84 -2.67 -10.77
CA GLN A 48 -7.97 -1.75 -10.67
C GLN A 48 -8.35 -1.43 -9.21
N TYR A 49 -8.11 -2.36 -8.29
CA TYR A 49 -8.45 -2.15 -6.88
C TYR A 49 -7.51 -1.17 -6.20
N LEU A 50 -6.34 -0.92 -6.77
CA LEU A 50 -5.39 0.05 -6.22
C LEU A 50 -6.02 1.44 -6.12
N TYR A 51 -6.87 1.81 -7.07
CA TYR A 51 -7.47 3.14 -7.15
C TYR A 51 -8.70 3.30 -6.26
N THR A 52 -9.23 2.22 -5.75
CA THR A 52 -10.44 2.23 -4.92
C THR A 52 -10.22 1.67 -3.52
N THR A 53 -9.09 1.04 -3.27
CA THR A 53 -8.82 0.42 -1.98
C THR A 53 -8.84 1.43 -0.85
N LYS A 54 -9.31 1.00 0.31
CA LYS A 54 -9.31 1.81 1.53
C LYS A 54 -8.17 1.44 2.47
N SER A 55 -7.30 0.52 2.05
CA SER A 55 -6.09 0.21 2.80
C SER A 55 -5.23 1.44 2.96
N SER A 56 -4.60 1.59 4.12
CA SER A 56 -3.74 2.74 4.39
C SER A 56 -2.43 2.68 3.63
N ILE A 57 -1.89 1.48 3.46
CA ILE A 57 -0.63 1.27 2.74
C ILE A 57 -0.82 0.13 1.74
N VAL A 58 -0.28 0.31 0.53
CA VAL A 58 -0.26 -0.75 -0.48
C VAL A 58 1.16 -0.94 -0.99
N LEU A 59 1.62 -2.18 -0.97
CA LEU A 59 2.92 -2.56 -1.55
C LEU A 59 2.74 -2.81 -3.04
N ILE A 60 3.57 -2.18 -3.86
CA ILE A 60 3.53 -2.34 -5.31
C ILE A 60 4.93 -2.64 -5.84
N ASN A 61 5.00 -3.15 -7.06
CA ASN A 61 6.28 -3.35 -7.73
C ASN A 61 6.87 -2.00 -8.16
N ASN A 62 8.20 -1.92 -8.19
CA ASN A 62 8.89 -0.70 -8.59
C ASN A 62 8.59 -0.28 -10.02
N ASP A 63 8.28 -1.22 -10.89
CA ASP A 63 8.00 -0.97 -12.30
C ASP A 63 6.51 -0.75 -12.58
N PHE A 64 5.68 -0.70 -11.54
CA PHE A 64 4.25 -0.44 -11.69
C PHE A 64 4.02 1.02 -12.06
N GLU A 65 3.28 1.25 -13.13
CA GLU A 65 2.94 2.60 -13.58
C GLU A 65 1.52 2.96 -13.14
N LEU A 66 1.39 4.08 -12.40
CA LEU A 66 0.09 4.55 -11.95
C LEU A 66 -0.68 5.18 -13.12
N GLN A 67 -1.96 4.82 -13.23
CA GLN A 67 -2.84 5.34 -14.27
C GLN A 67 -3.72 6.48 -13.75
N ASP A 68 -3.83 6.62 -12.44
CA ASP A 68 -4.71 7.58 -11.80
C ASP A 68 -4.20 7.84 -10.38
N LYS A 69 -4.86 8.74 -9.67
CA LYS A 69 -4.52 9.05 -8.28
C LYS A 69 -4.89 7.92 -7.36
N VAL A 70 -4.05 7.69 -6.35
CA VAL A 70 -4.26 6.67 -5.33
C VAL A 70 -4.31 7.35 -3.98
N SER A 71 -5.35 7.05 -3.18
CA SER A 71 -5.47 7.63 -1.85
C SER A 71 -4.60 6.94 -0.81
N ALA A 72 -4.22 5.69 -1.05
CA ALA A 72 -3.34 4.95 -0.13
C ALA A 72 -1.89 5.42 -0.26
N THR A 73 -1.11 5.21 0.80
CA THR A 73 0.34 5.40 0.74
C THR A 73 0.95 4.17 0.07
N LEU A 74 1.87 4.39 -0.87
CA LEU A 74 2.48 3.32 -1.66
C LEU A 74 3.92 3.07 -1.22
N ILE A 75 4.31 1.82 -1.28
CA ILE A 75 5.69 1.42 -1.03
C ILE A 75 6.22 0.57 -2.18
#